data_00a79d983c3cfc6ba147f66d84cdeac2
#
_entry.id   00a79d983c3cfc6ba147f66d84cdeac2
#
_cell.length_a   1.000
_cell.length_b   1.000
_cell.length_c   1.000
_cell.angle_alpha   90.00
_cell.angle_beta   90.00
_cell.angle_gamma   90.00
#
_symmetry.space_group_name_H-M   'P 1'
#
loop_
_entity.id
_entity.type
_entity.pdbx_description
1 polymer ?
#
loop_
_entity_poly.entity_id
_entity_poly.type
_entity_poly.pdbx_seq_one_letter_code
_entity_poly.pdbx_strand_id
1 'polypeptide(L)'
;MMLLIDENLPKRLKQDFSKHQIYTVNDMGWNRKKNRELLKLMLNKKFEVLLTFDKNLQYQQNFKKYPISVLVLNVEDNTYSTLKPIIPLIHELLNGELKAGPTEVTTRI
;
A
#
# COMPACT_ATOMS: atom_id res chain seq x y z
N MET A 1 11.43 0.55 -7.48
CA MET A 1 10.71 -0.08 -6.34
C MET A 1 9.38 -0.62 -6.84
N MET A 2 9.01 -1.82 -6.45
CA MET A 2 7.72 -2.42 -6.84
C MET A 2 6.66 -2.17 -5.79
N LEU A 3 5.60 -1.48 -6.19
CA LEU A 3 4.49 -1.08 -5.32
C LEU A 3 3.20 -1.76 -5.75
N LEU A 4 2.41 -2.19 -4.77
CA LEU A 4 1.08 -2.74 -5.02
C LEU A 4 0.03 -1.84 -4.37
N ILE A 5 -1.01 -1.52 -5.14
CA ILE A 5 -2.17 -0.77 -4.66
C ILE A 5 -3.29 -1.75 -4.35
N ASP A 6 -3.76 -1.77 -3.10
CA ASP A 6 -4.82 -2.66 -2.67
C ASP A 6 -6.15 -2.33 -3.37
N GLU A 7 -7.02 -3.33 -3.49
CA GLU A 7 -8.30 -3.18 -4.20
C GLU A 7 -9.27 -2.20 -3.55
N ASN A 8 -9.06 -1.86 -2.27
CA ASN A 8 -9.87 -0.86 -1.58
C ASN A 8 -9.46 0.59 -1.87
N LEU A 9 -8.46 0.78 -2.73
CA LEU A 9 -7.99 2.10 -3.15
C LEU A 9 -8.33 2.34 -4.63
N PRO A 10 -8.55 3.60 -5.04
CA PRO A 10 -8.84 3.90 -6.44
C PRO A 10 -7.62 3.62 -7.32
N LYS A 11 -7.84 2.95 -8.45
CA LYS A 11 -6.76 2.64 -9.40
C LYS A 11 -6.14 3.89 -10.01
N ARG A 12 -6.81 5.01 -9.96
CA ARG A 12 -6.31 6.31 -10.43
C ARG A 12 -5.00 6.69 -9.72
N LEU A 13 -4.76 6.18 -8.52
CA LEU A 13 -3.51 6.44 -7.79
C LEU A 13 -2.28 5.98 -8.56
N LYS A 14 -2.40 5.04 -9.50
CA LYS A 14 -1.25 4.59 -10.30
C LYS A 14 -0.52 5.76 -10.97
N GLN A 15 -1.25 6.75 -11.46
CA GLN A 15 -0.66 7.90 -12.15
C GLN A 15 0.25 8.74 -11.24
N ASP A 16 0.00 8.71 -9.94
CA ASP A 16 0.76 9.48 -8.97
C ASP A 16 2.09 8.81 -8.59
N PHE A 17 2.26 7.55 -8.97
CA PHE A 17 3.45 6.75 -8.65
C PHE A 17 4.12 6.20 -9.90
N SER A 18 3.94 6.86 -11.03
CA SER A 18 4.42 6.38 -12.33
C SER A 18 5.94 6.22 -12.44
N LYS A 19 6.70 6.83 -11.53
CA LYS A 19 8.15 6.67 -11.48
C LYS A 19 8.59 5.32 -10.90
N HIS A 20 7.66 4.59 -10.32
CA HIS A 20 7.90 3.28 -9.75
C HIS A 20 7.22 2.21 -10.60
N GLN A 21 7.57 0.94 -10.36
CA GLN A 21 6.82 -0.18 -10.91
C GLN A 21 5.56 -0.32 -10.06
N ILE A 22 4.45 0.17 -10.56
CA ILE A 22 3.20 0.26 -9.82
C ILE A 22 2.13 -0.63 -10.45
N TYR A 23 1.50 -1.46 -9.62
CA TYR A 23 0.45 -2.37 -10.03
C TYR A 23 -0.70 -2.30 -9.02
N THR A 24 -1.90 -2.57 -9.49
CA THR A 24 -3.04 -2.76 -8.60
C THR A 24 -3.24 -4.25 -8.35
N VAL A 25 -3.97 -4.58 -7.29
CA VAL A 25 -4.38 -5.96 -7.03
C VAL A 25 -5.13 -6.52 -8.22
N ASN A 26 -5.97 -5.70 -8.86
CA ASN A 26 -6.71 -6.10 -10.07
C ASN A 26 -5.77 -6.40 -11.24
N ASP A 27 -4.72 -5.58 -11.45
CA ASP A 27 -3.73 -5.83 -12.50
C ASP A 27 -3.09 -7.21 -12.37
N MET A 28 -2.87 -7.64 -11.14
CA MET A 28 -2.23 -8.93 -10.85
C MET A 28 -3.21 -10.10 -10.84
N GLY A 29 -4.50 -9.85 -10.96
CA GLY A 29 -5.51 -10.89 -10.86
C GLY A 29 -5.68 -11.43 -9.44
N TRP A 30 -5.35 -10.64 -8.43
CA TRP A 30 -5.38 -11.05 -7.03
C TRP A 30 -6.58 -10.52 -6.25
N ASN A 31 -7.67 -10.19 -6.95
CA ASN A 31 -8.89 -9.70 -6.32
C ASN A 31 -9.45 -10.69 -5.32
N ARG A 32 -9.98 -10.18 -4.22
CA ARG A 32 -10.63 -10.96 -3.15
C ARG A 32 -9.72 -11.93 -2.42
N LYS A 33 -8.40 -11.78 -2.56
CA LYS A 33 -7.46 -12.56 -1.75
C LYS A 33 -7.45 -12.01 -0.33
N LYS A 34 -7.35 -12.90 0.65
CA LYS A 34 -7.15 -12.50 2.04
C LYS A 34 -5.77 -11.87 2.19
N ASN A 35 -5.63 -10.96 3.15
CA ASN A 35 -4.38 -10.26 3.37
C ASN A 35 -3.18 -11.20 3.50
N ARG A 36 -3.34 -12.31 4.18
CA ARG A 36 -2.29 -13.31 4.37
C ARG A 36 -1.82 -13.89 3.04
N GLU A 37 -2.75 -14.25 2.16
CA GLU A 37 -2.42 -14.75 0.83
C GLU A 37 -1.79 -13.66 -0.02
N LEU A 38 -2.32 -12.44 0.08
CA LEU A 38 -1.82 -11.30 -0.66
C LEU A 38 -0.35 -11.04 -0.36
N LEU A 39 0.02 -11.04 0.93
CA LEU A 39 1.40 -10.84 1.33
C LEU A 39 2.34 -11.93 0.81
N LYS A 40 1.88 -13.18 0.80
CA LYS A 40 2.66 -14.29 0.23
C LYS A 40 2.90 -14.10 -1.27
N LEU A 41 1.84 -13.73 -2.00
CA LEU A 41 1.94 -13.47 -3.44
C LEU A 41 2.88 -12.30 -3.73
N MET A 42 2.82 -11.26 -2.91
CA MET A 42 3.71 -10.12 -3.02
C MET A 42 5.18 -10.53 -2.86
N LEU A 43 5.48 -11.35 -1.86
CA LEU A 43 6.85 -11.84 -1.66
C LEU A 43 7.35 -12.62 -2.87
N ASN A 44 6.51 -13.51 -3.40
CA ASN A 44 6.89 -14.32 -4.56
C ASN A 44 7.19 -13.48 -5.80
N LYS A 45 6.49 -12.37 -5.95
CA LYS A 45 6.66 -11.45 -7.08
C LYS A 45 7.61 -10.30 -6.78
N LYS A 46 8.23 -10.29 -5.60
CA LYS A 46 9.22 -9.30 -5.19
C LYS A 46 8.67 -7.89 -5.04
N PHE A 47 7.41 -7.76 -4.67
CA PHE A 47 6.84 -6.48 -4.26
C PHE A 47 7.45 -6.04 -2.94
N GLU A 48 7.70 -4.75 -2.81
CA GLU A 48 8.33 -4.18 -1.63
C GLU A 48 7.37 -3.42 -0.73
N VAL A 49 6.33 -2.83 -1.31
CA VAL A 49 5.40 -1.95 -0.59
C VAL A 49 3.96 -2.23 -1.00
N LEU A 50 3.08 -2.28 -0.01
CA LEU A 50 1.64 -2.33 -0.20
C LEU A 50 1.03 -1.02 0.27
N LEU A 51 0.26 -0.37 -0.59
CA LEU A 51 -0.58 0.77 -0.21
C LEU A 51 -1.98 0.22 0.04
N THR A 52 -2.54 0.46 1.21
CA THR A 52 -3.86 -0.06 1.58
C THR A 52 -4.66 0.94 2.39
N PHE A 53 -5.98 0.81 2.31
CA PHE A 53 -6.91 1.57 3.16
C PHE A 53 -7.39 0.73 4.35
N ASP A 54 -7.01 -0.55 4.43
CA ASP A 54 -7.43 -1.46 5.47
C ASP A 54 -6.63 -1.22 6.76
N LYS A 55 -7.24 -0.49 7.68
CA LYS A 55 -6.63 -0.12 8.96
C LYS A 55 -6.42 -1.33 9.88
N ASN A 56 -7.13 -2.42 9.65
CA ASN A 56 -7.01 -3.63 10.47
C ASN A 56 -5.84 -4.50 10.07
N LEU A 57 -5.30 -4.31 8.87
CA LEU A 57 -4.19 -5.12 8.37
C LEU A 57 -3.00 -5.12 9.32
N GLN A 58 -2.70 -3.95 9.92
CA GLN A 58 -1.57 -3.82 10.83
C GLN A 58 -1.66 -4.70 12.08
N TYR A 59 -2.86 -5.14 12.46
CA TYR A 59 -3.08 -5.97 13.63
C TYR A 59 -3.23 -7.46 13.32
N GLN A 60 -3.40 -7.81 12.05
CA GLN A 60 -3.78 -9.16 11.63
C GLN A 60 -2.62 -10.02 11.15
N GLN A 61 -1.47 -9.41 10.85
CA GLN A 61 -0.38 -10.10 10.17
C GLN A 61 0.91 -10.12 10.98
N ASN A 62 1.67 -11.20 10.81
CA ASN A 62 3.00 -11.31 11.39
C ASN A 62 4.02 -10.77 10.40
N PHE A 63 4.37 -9.49 10.56
CA PHE A 63 5.29 -8.80 9.64
C PHE A 63 6.75 -9.23 9.80
N LYS A 64 7.10 -10.01 10.82
CA LYS A 64 8.42 -10.62 10.89
C LYS A 64 8.62 -11.66 9.80
N LYS A 65 7.52 -12.30 9.41
CA LYS A 65 7.51 -13.31 8.35
C LYS A 65 7.46 -12.69 6.95
N TYR A 66 6.91 -11.48 6.83
CA TYR A 66 6.70 -10.82 5.55
C TYR A 66 7.43 -9.47 5.54
N PRO A 67 8.68 -9.42 5.00
CA PRO A 67 9.45 -8.17 4.98
C PRO A 67 8.94 -7.21 3.90
N ILE A 68 7.71 -6.81 4.04
CA ILE A 68 7.01 -5.88 3.14
C ILE A 68 6.63 -4.66 3.95
N SER A 69 6.84 -3.48 3.39
CA SER A 69 6.37 -2.24 4.00
C SER A 69 4.89 -2.06 3.64
N VAL A 70 4.05 -1.83 4.63
CA VAL A 70 2.62 -1.61 4.42
C VAL A 70 2.29 -0.19 4.82
N LEU A 71 1.91 0.63 3.84
CA LEU A 71 1.48 1.99 4.11
C LEU A 71 -0.04 2.01 4.25
N VAL A 72 -0.50 2.19 5.48
CA VAL A 72 -1.92 2.21 5.80
C VAL A 72 -2.42 3.64 5.71
N LEU A 73 -3.23 3.93 4.69
CA LEU A 73 -3.70 5.28 4.43
C LEU A 73 -4.91 5.58 5.32
N ASN A 74 -4.71 6.41 6.32
CA ASN A 74 -5.72 6.72 7.32
C ASN A 74 -6.25 8.14 7.11
N VAL A 75 -7.26 8.25 6.26
CA VAL A 75 -7.98 9.48 5.98
C VAL A 75 -9.48 9.19 6.03
N GLU A 76 -10.32 10.21 5.89
CA GLU A 76 -11.77 10.10 6.08
C GLU A 76 -12.44 9.04 5.20
N ASP A 77 -12.03 8.97 3.93
CA ASP A 77 -12.58 7.99 2.99
C ASP A 77 -11.51 7.63 1.95
N ASN A 78 -11.85 6.70 1.08
CA ASN A 78 -10.92 6.20 0.08
C ASN A 78 -11.13 6.80 -1.31
N THR A 79 -11.78 7.95 -1.39
CA THR A 79 -11.90 8.65 -2.67
C THR A 79 -10.57 9.28 -3.06
N TYR A 80 -10.35 9.42 -4.36
CA TYR A 80 -9.12 10.01 -4.86
C TYR A 80 -8.91 11.43 -4.32
N SER A 81 -9.95 12.24 -4.29
CA SER A 81 -9.85 13.63 -3.79
C SER A 81 -9.43 13.71 -2.33
N THR A 82 -9.89 12.77 -1.51
CA THR A 82 -9.51 12.71 -0.09
C THR A 82 -8.09 12.18 0.09
N LEU A 83 -7.66 11.26 -0.77
CA LEU A 83 -6.32 10.69 -0.71
C LEU A 83 -5.25 11.62 -1.27
N LYS A 84 -5.61 12.50 -2.20
CA LYS A 84 -4.65 13.37 -2.89
C LYS A 84 -3.73 14.16 -1.96
N PRO A 85 -4.22 14.76 -0.85
CA PRO A 85 -3.35 15.53 0.05
C PRO A 85 -2.25 14.72 0.72
N ILE A 86 -2.40 13.40 0.87
CA ILE A 86 -1.38 12.56 1.52
C ILE A 86 -0.39 11.95 0.53
N ILE A 87 -0.62 12.12 -0.77
CA ILE A 87 0.30 11.58 -1.80
C ILE A 87 1.73 12.10 -1.61
N PRO A 88 1.98 13.40 -1.37
CA PRO A 88 3.33 13.87 -1.10
C PRO A 88 3.98 13.21 0.11
N LEU A 89 3.22 12.91 1.15
CA LEU A 89 3.73 12.22 2.33
C LEU A 89 4.16 10.78 1.98
N ILE A 90 3.39 10.13 1.13
CA ILE A 90 3.72 8.79 0.66
C ILE A 90 5.04 8.83 -0.11
N HIS A 91 5.21 9.82 -0.99
CA HIS A 91 6.45 9.97 -1.75
C HIS A 91 7.66 10.21 -0.83
N GLU A 92 7.49 10.99 0.22
CA GLU A 92 8.55 11.20 1.21
C GLU A 92 8.96 9.88 1.86
N LEU A 93 7.98 9.06 2.26
CA LEU A 93 8.24 7.77 2.86
C LEU A 93 8.95 6.82 1.88
N LEU A 94 8.54 6.83 0.62
CA LEU A 94 9.16 5.98 -0.41
C LEU A 94 10.60 6.40 -0.71
N ASN A 95 10.93 7.68 -0.57
CA ASN A 95 12.27 8.19 -0.79
C ASN A 95 13.20 8.03 0.41
N GLY A 96 12.64 7.71 1.58
CA GLY A 96 13.41 7.48 2.80
C GLY A 96 13.64 5.99 3.04
N GLU A 97 14.06 5.66 4.25
CA GLU A 97 14.19 4.28 4.67
C GLU A 97 12.83 3.72 5.08
N LEU A 98 12.36 2.73 4.33
CA LEU A 98 11.12 2.04 4.64
C LEU A 98 11.38 0.91 5.63
N LYS A 99 10.54 0.84 6.65
CA LYS A 99 10.56 -0.25 7.60
C LYS A 99 9.62 -1.35 7.14
N ALA A 100 10.00 -2.60 7.35
CA ALA A 100 9.07 -3.71 7.18
C ALA A 100 7.92 -3.54 8.17
N GLY A 101 6.71 -3.90 7.75
CA GLY A 101 5.52 -3.78 8.57
C GLY A 101 4.72 -2.52 8.31
N PRO A 102 3.71 -2.27 9.15
CA PRO A 102 2.77 -1.18 8.91
C PRO A 102 3.31 0.18 9.31
N THR A 103 3.02 1.17 8.49
CA THR A 103 3.23 2.59 8.79
C THR A 103 1.93 3.31 8.46
N GLU A 104 1.38 4.02 9.41
CA GLU A 104 0.17 4.79 9.20
C GLU A 104 0.50 6.12 8.53
N VAL A 105 -0.24 6.46 7.47
CA VAL A 105 -0.11 7.73 6.76
C VAL A 105 -1.41 8.49 6.93
N THR A 106 -1.33 9.67 7.53
CA THR A 106 -2.52 10.49 7.79
C THR A 106 -2.19 11.96 7.56
N THR A 107 -3.23 12.75 7.33
CA THR A 107 -3.06 14.20 7.28
C THR A 107 -2.92 14.75 8.68
N ARG A 108 -2.01 15.69 8.84
CA ARG A 108 -1.87 16.44 10.10
C ARG A 108 -2.72 17.69 10.02
N ILE A 109 -3.47 17.91 11.04
CA ILE A 109 -4.23 19.14 11.19
C ILE A 109 -3.38 20.12 11.99
#